data_16aa1cbbb21cf450b00dd089e32b132b
#
_entry.id   16aa1cbbb21cf450b00dd089e32b132b
#
_cell.length_a   1.000
_cell.length_b   1.000
_cell.length_c   1.000
_cell.angle_alpha   90.00
_cell.angle_beta   90.00
_cell.angle_gamma   90.00
#
_symmetry.space_group_name_H-M   'P 1'
#
loop_
_entity.id
_entity.type
_entity.pdbx_description
1 polymer ?
#
loop_
_entity_poly.entity_id
_entity_poly.type
_entity_poly.pdbx_seq_one_letter_code
_entity_poly.pdbx_strand_id
1 'polypeptide(L)'
;MSTILIYPKTTCEVGCEYCFSKPNEKQNYDKEKMMVVIKEEIRKDRISNNGHDPTVVLHGGEICFLPLIDLEYFLKELEDIGIICGLQTSLMGMTRDHVRLFKKYKVRIGVSVDGPKELNILRGPRNEGRNREYQNELIENLKILKDEGLRWGTICVLSKANASKENLPVLLNWIRENKIEARFNAMFVPTFDLRLSKWMLSCDELKNAWIEISRVSIEENLPSIDPTRDYIESLLGYSTASCSTSSKCDYATTVCVTVLGNGEISRCDRCLQDGVYLRSKEKKSTSRSDMLEKTECSGCKYFNVCGGGCPSEGIGGDFRRKTYYCEAVYGVFEYLEKQLRGILPNIVLSIDDPNYKKNEPFNWSRNMQRGTRGSSPRPQDSDKHHLCEQSGECHDKGHANSPHGDHMNHINR
;
A
#
# COMPACT_ATOMS: atom_id res chain seq x y z
N MET A 1 -6.61 -7.32 -6.46
CA MET A 1 -6.69 -5.85 -6.50
C MET A 1 -5.42 -5.32 -7.10
N SER A 2 -5.47 -4.45 -8.09
CA SER A 2 -4.29 -3.80 -8.65
C SER A 2 -4.14 -2.37 -8.12
N THR A 3 -2.97 -1.81 -8.32
CA THR A 3 -2.69 -0.41 -8.00
C THR A 3 -2.49 0.36 -9.30
N ILE A 4 -3.20 1.47 -9.46
CA ILE A 4 -3.01 2.40 -10.57
C ILE A 4 -2.33 3.65 -10.03
N LEU A 5 -1.11 3.89 -10.49
CA LEU A 5 -0.35 5.09 -10.19
C LEU A 5 -0.54 6.12 -11.29
N ILE A 6 -0.85 7.34 -10.91
CA ILE A 6 -1.03 8.47 -11.83
C ILE A 6 0.19 9.37 -11.71
N TYR A 7 0.96 9.49 -12.79
CA TYR A 7 2.20 10.26 -12.87
C TYR A 7 2.08 11.44 -13.83
N PRO A 8 1.46 12.56 -13.42
CA PRO A 8 1.36 13.73 -14.29
C PRO A 8 2.74 14.29 -14.64
N LYS A 9 3.64 14.31 -13.67
CA LYS A 9 5.03 14.78 -13.82
C LYS A 9 6.00 13.80 -13.17
N THR A 10 7.16 13.65 -13.76
CA THR A 10 8.29 12.90 -13.18
C THR A 10 9.32 13.82 -12.53
N THR A 11 9.27 15.14 -12.81
CA THR A 11 10.14 16.14 -12.17
C THR A 11 9.77 16.33 -10.70
N CYS A 12 10.78 16.40 -9.84
CA CYS A 12 10.62 16.59 -8.40
C CYS A 12 11.70 17.54 -7.88
N GLU A 13 11.27 18.59 -7.22
CA GLU A 13 12.13 19.62 -6.66
C GLU A 13 12.73 19.21 -5.30
N VAL A 14 12.20 18.14 -4.67
CA VAL A 14 12.65 17.67 -3.35
C VAL A 14 14.11 17.19 -3.41
N GLY A 15 14.46 16.40 -4.42
CA GLY A 15 15.85 15.99 -4.65
C GLY A 15 16.41 14.97 -3.66
N CYS A 16 15.58 14.04 -3.19
CA CYS A 16 15.98 12.98 -2.25
C CYS A 16 17.21 12.22 -2.76
N GLU A 17 18.16 11.91 -1.86
CA GLU A 17 19.44 11.31 -2.24
C GLU A 17 19.30 9.93 -2.90
N TYR A 18 18.37 9.12 -2.42
CA TYR A 18 18.10 7.77 -2.91
C TYR A 18 16.99 7.68 -3.95
N CYS A 19 16.48 8.80 -4.45
CA CYS A 19 15.39 8.78 -5.41
C CYS A 19 15.83 8.03 -6.68
N PHE A 20 15.15 6.94 -6.99
CA PHE A 20 15.40 6.16 -8.21
C PHE A 20 14.70 6.77 -9.42
N SER A 21 13.72 7.65 -9.22
CA SER A 21 13.08 8.36 -10.31
C SER A 21 14.04 9.38 -10.88
N LYS A 22 14.47 9.19 -12.13
CA LYS A 22 15.27 10.18 -12.83
C LYS A 22 14.34 11.35 -13.19
N PRO A 23 14.66 12.58 -12.79
CA PRO A 23 13.92 13.72 -13.29
C PRO A 23 14.14 13.76 -14.83
N ASN A 24 13.12 13.36 -15.56
CA ASN A 24 13.10 13.59 -16.99
C ASN A 24 12.89 15.09 -17.25
N GLU A 25 13.35 15.57 -18.39
CA GLU A 25 13.10 16.91 -18.85
C GLU A 25 11.63 17.26 -18.69
N LYS A 26 11.31 18.57 -18.56
CA LYS A 26 9.95 19.08 -18.37
C LYS A 26 8.97 18.38 -19.32
N GLN A 27 8.36 17.31 -18.87
CA GLN A 27 7.30 16.67 -19.62
C GLN A 27 6.04 17.51 -19.47
N ASN A 28 5.53 18.00 -20.59
CA ASN A 28 4.16 18.48 -20.64
C ASN A 28 3.27 17.26 -20.44
N TYR A 29 2.27 17.38 -19.60
CA TYR A 29 1.25 16.34 -19.43
C TYR A 29 -0.07 16.81 -20.02
N ASP A 30 -0.83 15.82 -20.50
CA ASP A 30 -2.18 15.99 -21.05
C ASP A 30 -3.14 15.29 -20.07
N LYS A 31 -3.72 16.07 -19.18
CA LYS A 31 -4.58 15.55 -18.11
C LYS A 31 -5.85 14.88 -18.64
N GLU A 32 -6.42 15.40 -19.74
CA GLU A 32 -7.60 14.85 -20.38
C GLU A 32 -7.29 13.48 -20.99
N LYS A 33 -6.21 13.36 -21.74
CA LYS A 33 -5.74 12.09 -22.29
C LYS A 33 -5.40 11.09 -21.20
N MET A 34 -4.73 11.54 -20.13
CA MET A 34 -4.45 10.70 -18.97
C MET A 34 -5.73 10.15 -18.36
N MET A 35 -6.75 10.99 -18.14
CA MET A 35 -8.02 10.55 -17.54
C MET A 35 -8.78 9.52 -18.39
N VAL A 36 -8.72 9.64 -19.71
CA VAL A 36 -9.27 8.60 -20.60
C VAL A 36 -8.61 7.26 -20.35
N VAL A 37 -7.28 7.24 -20.27
CA VAL A 37 -6.50 6.02 -20.03
C VAL A 37 -6.74 5.47 -18.61
N ILE A 38 -6.75 6.35 -17.59
CA ILE A 38 -6.99 5.97 -16.20
C ILE A 38 -8.37 5.30 -16.04
N LYS A 39 -9.41 5.89 -16.59
CA LYS A 39 -10.77 5.34 -16.55
C LYS A 39 -10.85 3.98 -17.22
N GLU A 40 -10.15 3.81 -18.34
CA GLU A 40 -10.09 2.52 -19.04
C GLU A 40 -9.35 1.44 -18.23
N GLU A 41 -8.25 1.78 -17.57
CA GLU A 41 -7.53 0.84 -16.70
C GLU A 41 -8.36 0.47 -15.46
N ILE A 42 -9.08 1.42 -14.85
CA ILE A 42 -10.04 1.14 -13.76
C ILE A 42 -11.13 0.19 -14.23
N ARG A 43 -11.70 0.42 -15.42
CA ARG A 43 -12.74 -0.45 -16.00
C ARG A 43 -12.21 -1.88 -16.21
N LYS A 44 -10.99 -2.03 -16.76
CA LYS A 44 -10.35 -3.34 -16.96
C LYS A 44 -10.13 -4.07 -15.64
N ASP A 45 -9.66 -3.33 -14.62
CA ASP A 45 -9.41 -3.91 -13.30
C ASP A 45 -10.71 -4.37 -12.64
N ARG A 46 -11.77 -3.56 -12.68
CA ARG A 46 -13.10 -3.94 -12.18
C ARG A 46 -13.61 -5.24 -12.83
N ILE A 47 -13.45 -5.39 -14.13
CA ILE A 47 -13.84 -6.62 -14.85
C ILE A 47 -13.03 -7.83 -14.35
N SER A 48 -11.72 -7.68 -14.22
CA SER A 48 -10.85 -8.79 -13.81
C SER A 48 -10.91 -9.13 -12.33
N ASN A 49 -11.43 -8.23 -11.49
CA ASN A 49 -11.53 -8.38 -10.03
C ASN A 49 -12.96 -8.41 -9.51
N ASN A 50 -13.89 -8.95 -10.28
CA ASN A 50 -15.30 -9.16 -9.88
C ASN A 50 -15.99 -7.87 -9.37
N GLY A 51 -15.71 -6.73 -10.00
CA GLY A 51 -16.29 -5.45 -9.66
C GLY A 51 -15.61 -4.69 -8.51
N HIS A 52 -14.55 -5.24 -7.94
CA HIS A 52 -13.78 -4.52 -6.91
C HIS A 52 -12.93 -3.41 -7.54
N ASP A 53 -12.88 -2.27 -6.84
CA ASP A 53 -12.10 -1.12 -7.29
C ASP A 53 -10.59 -1.33 -7.08
N PRO A 54 -9.75 -0.87 -8.03
CA PRO A 54 -8.32 -0.77 -7.80
C PRO A 54 -8.00 0.32 -6.77
N THR A 55 -6.80 0.24 -6.20
CA THR A 55 -6.23 1.38 -5.47
C THR A 55 -5.68 2.37 -6.48
N VAL A 56 -6.19 3.60 -6.48
CA VAL A 56 -5.75 4.67 -7.38
C VAL A 56 -4.98 5.72 -6.59
N VAL A 57 -3.76 6.05 -7.01
CA VAL A 57 -2.86 6.95 -6.29
C VAL A 57 -2.23 7.99 -7.22
N LEU A 58 -2.42 9.25 -6.92
CA LEU A 58 -1.63 10.33 -7.50
C LEU A 58 -0.21 10.24 -6.96
N HIS A 59 0.73 10.09 -7.86
CA HIS A 59 2.15 9.89 -7.58
C HIS A 59 2.99 10.64 -8.64
N GLY A 60 4.29 10.43 -8.66
CA GLY A 60 5.18 11.02 -9.65
C GLY A 60 6.35 11.71 -8.99
N GLY A 61 6.65 12.95 -9.40
CA GLY A 61 7.61 13.81 -8.73
C GLY A 61 7.06 14.25 -7.37
N GLU A 62 6.68 15.52 -7.24
CA GLU A 62 5.98 16.02 -6.04
C GLU A 62 4.60 16.55 -6.44
N ILE A 63 3.56 15.98 -5.88
CA ILE A 63 2.18 16.29 -6.23
C ILE A 63 1.76 17.69 -5.78
N CYS A 64 2.32 18.19 -4.69
CA CYS A 64 2.02 19.56 -4.24
C CYS A 64 2.55 20.67 -5.16
N PHE A 65 3.38 20.33 -6.16
CA PHE A 65 3.76 21.25 -7.22
C PHE A 65 2.91 21.14 -8.50
N LEU A 66 1.90 20.28 -8.49
CA LEU A 66 0.91 20.27 -9.54
C LEU A 66 0.02 21.52 -9.40
N PRO A 67 -0.36 22.21 -10.50
CA PRO A 67 -1.34 23.29 -10.42
C PRO A 67 -2.62 22.81 -9.71
N LEU A 68 -3.11 23.60 -8.77
CA LEU A 68 -4.29 23.22 -7.95
C LEU A 68 -5.51 22.88 -8.82
N ILE A 69 -5.69 23.59 -9.93
CA ILE A 69 -6.79 23.35 -10.87
C ILE A 69 -6.66 21.95 -11.54
N ASP A 70 -5.45 21.50 -11.78
CA ASP A 70 -5.21 20.18 -12.38
C ASP A 70 -5.32 19.07 -11.31
N LEU A 71 -4.84 19.34 -10.10
CA LEU A 71 -5.03 18.44 -8.99
C LEU A 71 -6.52 18.24 -8.70
N GLU A 72 -7.29 19.32 -8.63
CA GLU A 72 -8.74 19.26 -8.43
C GLU A 72 -9.45 18.53 -9.58
N TYR A 73 -9.00 18.72 -10.82
CA TYR A 73 -9.52 18.00 -11.98
C TYR A 73 -9.39 16.47 -11.81
N PHE A 74 -8.20 15.96 -11.48
CA PHE A 74 -8.00 14.53 -11.26
C PHE A 74 -8.86 14.00 -10.12
N LEU A 75 -8.91 14.71 -8.99
CA LEU A 75 -9.68 14.30 -7.82
C LEU A 75 -11.17 14.25 -8.12
N LYS A 76 -11.70 15.25 -8.82
CA LYS A 76 -13.11 15.33 -9.22
C LYS A 76 -13.49 14.21 -10.19
N GLU A 77 -12.71 14.02 -11.26
CA GLU A 77 -12.96 12.99 -12.27
C GLU A 77 -12.96 11.58 -11.70
N LEU A 78 -12.14 11.33 -10.66
CA LEU A 78 -12.12 10.05 -9.95
C LEU A 78 -13.31 9.91 -9.00
N GLU A 79 -13.68 10.97 -8.27
CA GLU A 79 -14.86 10.98 -7.41
C GLU A 79 -16.15 10.74 -8.23
N ASP A 80 -16.27 11.35 -9.43
CA ASP A 80 -17.43 11.18 -10.33
C ASP A 80 -17.67 9.73 -10.76
N ILE A 81 -16.63 8.87 -10.71
CA ILE A 81 -16.73 7.44 -10.97
C ILE A 81 -16.66 6.55 -9.72
N GLY A 82 -16.80 7.17 -8.54
CA GLY A 82 -16.84 6.48 -7.24
C GLY A 82 -15.49 6.08 -6.66
N ILE A 83 -14.37 6.56 -7.19
CA ILE A 83 -13.02 6.24 -6.72
C ILE A 83 -12.56 7.27 -5.67
N ILE A 84 -12.22 6.81 -4.48
CA ILE A 84 -11.49 7.62 -3.49
C ILE A 84 -10.01 7.56 -3.83
N CYS A 85 -9.46 8.68 -4.29
CA CYS A 85 -8.07 8.79 -4.68
C CYS A 85 -7.15 8.82 -3.45
N GLY A 86 -6.01 8.09 -3.53
CA GLY A 86 -4.86 8.31 -2.68
C GLY A 86 -3.88 9.30 -3.32
N LEU A 87 -2.99 9.85 -2.53
CA LEU A 87 -1.81 10.55 -3.04
C LEU A 87 -0.57 10.20 -2.23
N GLN A 88 0.59 10.32 -2.88
CA GLN A 88 1.88 10.19 -2.23
C GLN A 88 2.65 11.51 -2.40
N THR A 89 3.04 12.13 -1.29
CA THR A 89 3.70 13.44 -1.28
C THR A 89 4.79 13.51 -0.22
N SER A 90 5.79 14.35 -0.43
CA SER A 90 6.75 14.77 0.60
C SER A 90 6.24 15.95 1.44
N LEU A 91 5.07 16.47 1.11
CA LEU A 91 4.46 17.70 1.62
C LEU A 91 5.23 18.99 1.28
N MET A 92 6.34 18.95 0.54
CA MET A 92 7.03 20.14 0.07
C MET A 92 6.10 20.94 -0.86
N GLY A 93 5.95 22.23 -0.61
CA GLY A 93 5.05 23.10 -1.36
C GLY A 93 3.55 22.96 -1.01
N MET A 94 3.21 22.20 0.04
CA MET A 94 1.81 22.08 0.48
C MET A 94 1.27 23.43 0.99
N THR A 95 0.09 23.79 0.54
CA THR A 95 -0.61 25.02 0.95
C THR A 95 -1.95 24.72 1.60
N ARG A 96 -2.61 25.71 2.19
CA ARG A 96 -3.96 25.59 2.73
C ARG A 96 -4.99 25.18 1.67
N ASP A 97 -4.77 25.53 0.42
CA ASP A 97 -5.68 25.12 -0.67
C ASP A 97 -5.56 23.64 -0.97
N HIS A 98 -4.36 23.05 -0.89
CA HIS A 98 -4.19 21.59 -0.93
C HIS A 98 -4.98 20.92 0.20
N VAL A 99 -4.88 21.42 1.43
CA VAL A 99 -5.63 20.89 2.59
C VAL A 99 -7.13 20.92 2.35
N ARG A 100 -7.65 22.02 1.75
CA ARG A 100 -9.07 22.13 1.39
C ARG A 100 -9.48 21.07 0.36
N LEU A 101 -8.67 20.84 -0.67
CA LEU A 101 -8.91 19.80 -1.67
C LEU A 101 -8.87 18.41 -1.03
N PHE A 102 -7.89 18.13 -0.17
CA PHE A 102 -7.77 16.83 0.50
C PHE A 102 -9.00 16.51 1.36
N LYS A 103 -9.53 17.52 2.06
CA LYS A 103 -10.78 17.38 2.82
C LYS A 103 -11.99 17.19 1.92
N LYS A 104 -12.14 18.05 0.90
CA LYS A 104 -13.27 18.03 -0.04
C LYS A 104 -13.44 16.67 -0.68
N TYR A 105 -12.35 16.09 -1.18
CA TYR A 105 -12.36 14.82 -1.91
C TYR A 105 -12.00 13.61 -1.07
N LYS A 106 -11.93 13.75 0.27
CA LYS A 106 -11.60 12.66 1.22
C LYS A 106 -10.34 11.88 0.84
N VAL A 107 -9.32 12.59 0.38
CA VAL A 107 -8.09 12.01 -0.15
C VAL A 107 -7.37 11.18 0.91
N ARG A 108 -6.89 9.99 0.53
CA ARG A 108 -6.02 9.17 1.37
C ARG A 108 -4.58 9.68 1.24
N ILE A 109 -4.04 10.23 2.31
CA ILE A 109 -2.74 10.91 2.26
C ILE A 109 -1.64 9.94 2.67
N GLY A 110 -0.72 9.66 1.74
CA GLY A 110 0.56 9.02 1.99
C GLY A 110 1.66 10.08 2.06
N VAL A 111 2.38 10.13 3.16
CA VAL A 111 3.51 11.06 3.32
C VAL A 111 4.81 10.30 3.17
N SER A 112 5.71 10.83 2.35
CA SER A 112 7.04 10.30 2.18
C SER A 112 7.93 10.84 3.30
N VAL A 113 8.15 10.07 4.37
CA VAL A 113 9.01 10.45 5.50
C VAL A 113 9.68 9.20 6.10
N ASP A 114 10.99 9.30 6.39
CA ASP A 114 11.82 8.18 6.83
C ASP A 114 12.05 8.16 8.34
N GLY A 115 11.38 9.03 9.07
CA GLY A 115 11.47 9.17 10.51
C GLY A 115 11.64 10.62 10.96
N PRO A 116 11.72 10.87 12.27
CA PRO A 116 11.90 12.22 12.79
C PRO A 116 13.35 12.72 12.60
N LYS A 117 13.50 14.02 12.34
CA LYS A 117 14.78 14.75 12.34
C LYS A 117 15.86 14.05 11.50
N GLU A 118 16.96 13.70 12.14
CA GLU A 118 18.16 13.12 11.53
C GLU A 118 17.90 11.78 10.84
N LEU A 119 16.85 11.07 11.23
CA LEU A 119 16.47 9.82 10.56
C LEU A 119 15.96 10.05 9.14
N ASN A 120 15.50 11.26 8.83
CA ASN A 120 15.00 11.67 7.51
C ASN A 120 16.07 12.32 6.61
N ILE A 121 17.34 12.25 6.98
CA ILE A 121 18.44 13.01 6.35
C ILE A 121 18.62 12.72 4.85
N LEU A 122 18.31 11.50 4.40
CA LEU A 122 18.45 11.11 2.99
C LEU A 122 17.27 11.58 2.12
N ARG A 123 16.18 12.01 2.76
CA ARG A 123 15.01 12.53 2.09
C ARG A 123 15.07 14.06 2.11
N GLY A 124 15.24 14.63 0.94
CA GLY A 124 15.38 16.08 0.75
C GLY A 124 16.59 16.45 -0.09
N PRO A 125 16.79 17.76 -0.34
CA PRO A 125 17.90 18.27 -1.13
C PRO A 125 19.27 17.89 -0.53
N ARG A 126 20.24 17.60 -1.39
CA ARG A 126 21.62 17.27 -0.96
C ARG A 126 22.35 18.43 -0.28
N ASN A 127 21.95 19.67 -0.57
CA ASN A 127 22.49 20.84 0.09
C ASN A 127 21.96 20.92 1.53
N GLU A 128 22.84 20.97 2.53
CA GLU A 128 22.46 20.92 3.95
C GLU A 128 21.50 22.05 4.37
N GLY A 129 21.73 23.27 3.87
CA GLY A 129 20.85 24.41 4.16
C GLY A 129 19.44 24.18 3.65
N ARG A 130 19.30 23.78 2.37
CA ARG A 130 18.02 23.47 1.75
C ARG A 130 17.37 22.24 2.38
N ASN A 131 18.17 21.24 2.78
CA ASN A 131 17.63 20.07 3.49
C ASN A 131 17.02 20.47 4.82
N ARG A 132 17.70 21.34 5.60
CA ARG A 132 17.16 21.85 6.85
C ARG A 132 15.85 22.64 6.66
N GLU A 133 15.78 23.47 5.64
CA GLU A 133 14.55 24.20 5.27
C GLU A 133 13.41 23.20 4.95
N TYR A 134 13.70 22.20 4.13
CA TYR A 134 12.73 21.15 3.81
C TYR A 134 12.27 20.37 5.05
N GLN A 135 13.19 19.98 5.97
CA GLN A 135 12.80 19.29 7.19
C GLN A 135 11.89 20.14 8.09
N ASN A 136 12.15 21.44 8.18
CA ASN A 136 11.29 22.37 8.92
C ASN A 136 9.91 22.48 8.27
N GLU A 137 9.85 22.66 6.95
CA GLU A 137 8.58 22.71 6.20
C GLU A 137 7.77 21.40 6.36
N LEU A 138 8.44 20.25 6.30
CA LEU A 138 7.80 18.94 6.53
C LEU A 138 7.15 18.86 7.92
N ILE A 139 7.87 19.25 8.96
CA ILE A 139 7.37 19.25 10.35
C ILE A 139 6.14 20.14 10.50
N GLU A 140 6.20 21.35 9.94
CA GLU A 140 5.11 22.32 9.94
C GLU A 140 3.88 21.76 9.20
N ASN A 141 4.09 21.17 8.03
CA ASN A 141 3.02 20.60 7.21
C ASN A 141 2.39 19.34 7.85
N LEU A 142 3.17 18.49 8.51
CA LEU A 142 2.62 17.38 9.32
C LEU A 142 1.75 17.90 10.47
N LYS A 143 2.17 18.99 11.12
CA LYS A 143 1.37 19.65 12.16
C LYS A 143 0.05 20.18 11.58
N ILE A 144 0.10 20.82 10.41
CA ILE A 144 -1.11 21.31 9.73
C ILE A 144 -2.08 20.15 9.45
N LEU A 145 -1.61 19.01 8.91
CA LEU A 145 -2.47 17.85 8.67
C LEU A 145 -3.14 17.37 9.96
N LYS A 146 -2.38 17.31 11.05
CA LYS A 146 -2.89 16.90 12.37
C LYS A 146 -3.93 17.88 12.92
N ASP A 147 -3.64 19.17 12.90
CA ASP A 147 -4.53 20.22 13.40
C ASP A 147 -5.84 20.29 12.61
N GLU A 148 -5.77 19.99 11.32
CA GLU A 148 -6.92 19.90 10.42
C GLU A 148 -7.67 18.56 10.47
N GLY A 149 -7.24 17.63 11.34
CA GLY A 149 -7.87 16.32 11.52
C GLY A 149 -7.70 15.37 10.34
N LEU A 150 -6.71 15.61 9.47
CA LEU A 150 -6.40 14.75 8.35
C LEU A 150 -5.48 13.61 8.80
N ARG A 151 -5.93 12.37 8.59
CA ARG A 151 -5.12 11.18 8.82
C ARG A 151 -4.19 10.94 7.65
N TRP A 152 -3.00 10.47 7.94
CA TRP A 152 -1.99 10.12 6.95
C TRP A 152 -1.25 8.85 7.34
N GLY A 153 -0.73 8.14 6.35
CA GLY A 153 0.21 7.06 6.52
C GLY A 153 1.58 7.43 5.97
N THR A 154 2.61 6.64 6.24
CA THR A 154 3.94 6.90 5.68
C THR A 154 4.43 5.78 4.76
N ILE A 155 5.18 6.18 3.72
CA ILE A 155 6.14 5.30 3.07
C ILE A 155 7.53 5.70 3.56
N CYS A 156 8.13 4.82 4.34
CA CYS A 156 9.46 4.96 4.92
C CYS A 156 10.44 4.05 4.17
N VAL A 157 11.56 4.60 3.73
CA VAL A 157 12.65 3.84 3.09
C VAL A 157 13.69 3.50 4.15
N LEU A 158 13.84 2.21 4.44
CA LEU A 158 14.83 1.72 5.40
C LEU A 158 16.23 1.81 4.82
N SER A 159 17.11 2.43 5.56
CA SER A 159 18.51 2.64 5.24
C SER A 159 19.35 2.62 6.53
N LYS A 160 20.67 2.70 6.40
CA LYS A 160 21.54 2.83 7.58
C LYS A 160 21.27 4.10 8.41
N ALA A 161 20.63 5.12 7.82
CA ALA A 161 20.31 6.35 8.53
C ALA A 161 19.19 6.16 9.57
N ASN A 162 18.21 5.27 9.33
CA ASN A 162 17.03 5.15 10.17
C ASN A 162 16.76 3.74 10.72
N ALA A 163 17.44 2.73 10.20
CA ALA A 163 17.23 1.33 10.58
C ALA A 163 18.48 0.65 11.15
N SER A 164 19.46 1.43 11.64
CA SER A 164 20.52 0.90 12.48
C SER A 164 19.95 0.40 13.81
N LYS A 165 20.73 -0.38 14.55
CA LYS A 165 20.34 -0.90 15.87
C LYS A 165 19.94 0.23 16.84
N GLU A 166 20.58 1.37 16.74
CA GLU A 166 20.34 2.54 17.60
C GLU A 166 19.14 3.35 17.12
N ASN A 167 18.95 3.47 15.81
CA ASN A 167 17.97 4.38 15.22
C ASN A 167 16.59 3.73 15.03
N LEU A 168 16.52 2.43 14.78
CA LEU A 168 15.26 1.73 14.58
C LEU A 168 14.28 1.87 15.76
N PRO A 169 14.72 1.76 17.03
CA PRO A 169 13.81 2.00 18.17
C PRO A 169 13.23 3.42 18.19
N VAL A 170 14.03 4.43 17.81
CA VAL A 170 13.57 5.83 17.71
C VAL A 170 12.49 5.97 16.63
N LEU A 171 12.71 5.36 15.46
CA LEU A 171 11.74 5.34 14.38
C LEU A 171 10.42 4.67 14.79
N LEU A 172 10.50 3.48 15.41
CA LEU A 172 9.31 2.74 15.83
C LEU A 172 8.54 3.46 16.94
N ASN A 173 9.25 4.09 17.88
CA ASN A 173 8.61 4.91 18.90
C ASN A 173 7.86 6.10 18.29
N TRP A 174 8.46 6.79 17.32
CA TRP A 174 7.83 7.90 16.62
C TRP A 174 6.55 7.45 15.86
N ILE A 175 6.57 6.30 15.20
CA ILE A 175 5.40 5.68 14.55
C ILE A 175 4.29 5.43 15.57
N ARG A 176 4.63 4.85 16.71
CA ARG A 176 3.71 4.55 17.81
C ARG A 176 3.06 5.79 18.38
N GLU A 177 3.85 6.78 18.78
CA GLU A 177 3.37 8.02 19.42
C GLU A 177 2.43 8.81 18.52
N ASN A 178 2.69 8.79 17.23
CA ASN A 178 1.87 9.48 16.25
C ASN A 178 0.77 8.61 15.62
N LYS A 179 0.67 7.34 16.00
CA LYS A 179 -0.32 6.37 15.48
C LYS A 179 -0.35 6.30 13.96
N ILE A 180 0.82 6.26 13.34
CA ILE A 180 1.02 6.32 11.91
C ILE A 180 0.91 4.92 11.30
N GLU A 181 0.09 4.75 10.26
CA GLU A 181 0.17 3.60 9.39
C GLU A 181 1.45 3.69 8.56
N ALA A 182 2.29 2.66 8.56
CA ALA A 182 3.59 2.73 7.94
C ALA A 182 3.85 1.59 6.96
N ARG A 183 4.41 1.94 5.81
CA ARG A 183 4.98 1.00 4.87
C ARG A 183 6.49 1.15 4.84
N PHE A 184 7.20 0.10 5.24
CA PHE A 184 8.65 0.07 5.23
C PHE A 184 9.19 -0.63 3.99
N ASN A 185 9.80 0.12 3.11
CA ASN A 185 10.48 -0.40 1.92
C ASN A 185 11.98 -0.46 2.16
N ALA A 186 12.64 -1.54 1.73
CA ALA A 186 14.09 -1.54 1.65
C ALA A 186 14.56 -0.46 0.67
N MET A 187 15.70 0.16 0.98
CA MET A 187 16.32 1.11 0.07
C MET A 187 16.68 0.42 -1.25
N PHE A 188 16.13 0.92 -2.32
CA PHE A 188 16.45 0.48 -3.67
C PHE A 188 17.60 1.32 -4.22
N VAL A 189 18.68 0.67 -4.64
CA VAL A 189 19.78 1.34 -5.34
C VAL A 189 19.71 0.99 -6.81
N PRO A 190 19.38 1.97 -7.66
CA PRO A 190 19.38 1.76 -9.09
C PRO A 190 20.77 1.35 -9.58
N THR A 191 20.82 0.50 -10.59
CA THR A 191 22.08 0.00 -11.19
C THR A 191 22.99 1.12 -11.70
N PHE A 192 22.43 2.31 -11.93
CA PHE A 192 23.16 3.48 -12.44
C PHE A 192 23.74 4.38 -11.32
N ASP A 193 23.43 4.17 -10.05
CA ASP A 193 23.94 5.01 -8.94
C ASP A 193 24.47 4.20 -7.75
N LEU A 194 25.61 3.60 -7.93
CA LEU A 194 26.27 2.80 -6.89
C LEU A 194 26.77 3.63 -5.68
N ARG A 195 26.80 4.97 -5.76
CA ARG A 195 27.21 5.83 -4.66
C ARG A 195 26.31 5.68 -3.43
N LEU A 196 25.06 5.28 -3.66
CA LEU A 196 24.05 5.07 -2.61
C LEU A 196 24.24 3.76 -1.84
N SER A 197 25.07 2.85 -2.35
CA SER A 197 25.31 1.54 -1.69
C SER A 197 25.81 1.66 -0.24
N LYS A 198 26.51 2.74 0.09
CA LYS A 198 26.95 3.02 1.46
C LYS A 198 25.80 3.13 2.48
N TRP A 199 24.61 3.52 2.01
CA TRP A 199 23.42 3.68 2.84
C TRP A 199 22.52 2.44 2.85
N MET A 200 22.76 1.49 1.96
CA MET A 200 22.00 0.25 1.96
C MET A 200 22.28 -0.56 3.21
N LEU A 201 21.24 -1.19 3.70
CA LEU A 201 21.37 -2.26 4.70
C LEU A 201 21.89 -3.52 4.00
N SER A 202 22.75 -4.26 4.68
CA SER A 202 23.05 -5.64 4.29
C SER A 202 21.80 -6.52 4.45
N CYS A 203 21.82 -7.73 3.89
CA CYS A 203 20.73 -8.69 4.07
C CYS A 203 20.45 -8.97 5.56
N ASP A 204 21.50 -9.12 6.37
CA ASP A 204 21.33 -9.38 7.81
C ASP A 204 20.80 -8.16 8.57
N GLU A 205 21.29 -6.96 8.27
CA GLU A 205 20.77 -5.72 8.86
C GLU A 205 19.30 -5.54 8.52
N LEU A 206 18.90 -5.74 7.25
CA LEU A 206 17.52 -5.61 6.82
C LEU A 206 16.62 -6.71 7.42
N LYS A 207 17.11 -7.95 7.49
CA LYS A 207 16.42 -9.06 8.16
C LYS A 207 16.10 -8.70 9.61
N ASN A 208 17.11 -8.25 10.34
CA ASN A 208 16.95 -7.90 11.75
C ASN A 208 16.00 -6.71 11.94
N ALA A 209 16.09 -5.69 11.08
CA ALA A 209 15.19 -4.55 11.11
C ALA A 209 13.73 -4.98 10.84
N TRP A 210 13.47 -5.78 9.82
CA TRP A 210 12.12 -6.24 9.53
C TRP A 210 11.56 -7.21 10.58
N ILE A 211 12.39 -8.07 11.17
CA ILE A 211 11.97 -8.92 12.30
C ILE A 211 11.57 -8.05 13.50
N GLU A 212 12.38 -7.04 13.83
CA GLU A 212 12.06 -6.14 14.94
C GLU A 212 10.81 -5.30 14.68
N ILE A 213 10.64 -4.77 13.46
CA ILE A 213 9.41 -4.11 13.03
C ILE A 213 8.20 -5.03 13.18
N SER A 214 8.34 -6.29 12.75
CA SER A 214 7.27 -7.27 12.85
C SER A 214 6.95 -7.64 14.29
N ARG A 215 7.98 -7.80 15.13
CA ARG A 215 7.82 -8.08 16.55
C ARG A 215 7.03 -6.97 17.25
N VAL A 216 7.49 -5.73 17.10
CA VAL A 216 6.84 -4.57 17.71
C VAL A 216 5.41 -4.38 17.18
N SER A 217 5.19 -4.59 15.87
CA SER A 217 3.86 -4.50 15.27
C SER A 217 2.88 -5.51 15.88
N ILE A 218 3.31 -6.74 16.12
CA ILE A 218 2.47 -7.83 16.65
C ILE A 218 2.26 -7.65 18.17
N GLU A 219 3.33 -7.46 18.92
CA GLU A 219 3.28 -7.41 20.40
C GLU A 219 2.59 -6.17 20.92
N GLU A 220 2.77 -5.03 20.26
CA GLU A 220 2.24 -3.74 20.70
C GLU A 220 0.98 -3.30 19.96
N ASN A 221 0.46 -4.15 19.06
CA ASN A 221 -0.74 -3.88 18.29
C ASN A 221 -0.70 -2.50 17.60
N LEU A 222 0.41 -2.21 16.94
CA LEU A 222 0.58 -0.96 16.22
C LEU A 222 -0.43 -0.82 15.08
N PRO A 223 -0.66 0.41 14.58
CA PRO A 223 -1.38 0.61 13.34
C PRO A 223 -0.81 -0.24 12.19
N SER A 224 -1.56 -0.38 11.11
CA SER A 224 -1.15 -1.18 9.95
C SER A 224 0.31 -0.94 9.56
N ILE A 225 1.14 -1.96 9.69
CA ILE A 225 2.57 -1.94 9.37
C ILE A 225 2.86 -2.93 8.24
N ASP A 226 3.23 -2.39 7.07
CA ASP A 226 3.69 -3.17 5.93
C ASP A 226 5.24 -3.17 5.89
N PRO A 227 5.88 -4.25 5.48
CA PRO A 227 5.36 -5.47 4.86
C PRO A 227 4.89 -6.55 5.84
N THR A 228 4.92 -6.34 7.17
CA THR A 228 4.53 -7.36 8.15
C THR A 228 3.13 -7.89 7.90
N ARG A 229 2.17 -6.99 7.71
CA ARG A 229 0.78 -7.35 7.41
C ARG A 229 0.69 -8.16 6.12
N ASP A 230 1.32 -7.68 5.06
CA ASP A 230 1.32 -8.34 3.75
C ASP A 230 1.88 -9.76 3.83
N TYR A 231 2.97 -9.96 4.59
CA TYR A 231 3.61 -11.26 4.79
C TYR A 231 2.71 -12.22 5.58
N ILE A 232 2.06 -11.73 6.64
CA ILE A 232 1.08 -12.50 7.40
C ILE A 232 -0.10 -12.90 6.51
N GLU A 233 -0.67 -11.96 5.75
CA GLU A 233 -1.76 -12.23 4.82
C GLU A 233 -1.38 -13.29 3.79
N SER A 234 -0.18 -13.21 3.21
CA SER A 234 0.33 -14.19 2.26
C SER A 234 0.47 -15.58 2.88
N LEU A 235 1.02 -15.68 4.09
CA LEU A 235 1.14 -16.95 4.82
C LEU A 235 -0.24 -17.55 5.13
N LEU A 236 -1.21 -16.70 5.44
CA LEU A 236 -2.59 -17.12 5.70
C LEU A 236 -3.40 -17.44 4.43
N GLY A 237 -2.79 -17.36 3.25
CA GLY A 237 -3.42 -17.69 1.96
C GLY A 237 -4.31 -16.59 1.38
N TYR A 238 -4.27 -15.37 1.93
CA TYR A 238 -5.00 -14.24 1.37
C TYR A 238 -4.26 -13.63 0.18
N SER A 239 -5.02 -13.14 -0.79
CA SER A 239 -4.46 -12.36 -1.88
C SER A 239 -4.11 -10.95 -1.37
N THR A 240 -2.83 -10.64 -1.31
CA THR A 240 -2.37 -9.30 -0.93
C THR A 240 -2.31 -8.40 -2.16
N ALA A 241 -2.62 -7.11 -1.97
CA ALA A 241 -2.41 -6.09 -3.00
C ALA A 241 -0.96 -5.58 -3.02
N SER A 242 -0.13 -6.08 -2.11
CA SER A 242 1.21 -5.56 -1.94
C SER A 242 2.17 -6.03 -3.03
N CYS A 243 2.87 -5.07 -3.59
CA CYS A 243 3.90 -5.29 -4.57
C CYS A 243 5.10 -6.09 -4.01
N SER A 244 5.44 -5.90 -2.73
CA SER A 244 6.63 -6.48 -2.11
C SER A 244 6.55 -7.98 -1.85
N THR A 245 5.33 -8.52 -1.76
CA THR A 245 5.07 -9.93 -1.48
C THR A 245 4.31 -10.63 -2.59
N SER A 246 4.05 -9.93 -3.66
CA SER A 246 3.29 -10.49 -4.75
C SER A 246 4.15 -11.48 -5.51
N SER A 247 3.96 -12.76 -5.25
CA SER A 247 4.39 -13.86 -6.13
C SER A 247 3.90 -13.67 -7.58
N LYS A 248 3.07 -12.66 -7.80
CA LYS A 248 2.46 -12.31 -9.08
C LYS A 248 3.21 -11.21 -9.81
N CYS A 249 4.26 -10.60 -9.24
CA CYS A 249 5.04 -9.60 -9.96
C CYS A 249 5.91 -10.29 -11.00
N ASP A 250 5.35 -10.47 -12.17
CA ASP A 250 5.96 -11.09 -13.33
C ASP A 250 5.78 -10.20 -14.56
N TYR A 251 6.42 -10.54 -15.67
CA TYR A 251 6.28 -9.82 -16.95
C TYR A 251 4.83 -9.75 -17.43
N ALA A 252 4.04 -10.76 -17.11
CA ALA A 252 2.65 -10.90 -17.57
C ALA A 252 1.62 -10.29 -16.62
N THR A 253 1.98 -9.92 -15.40
CA THR A 253 0.99 -9.49 -14.41
C THR A 253 0.87 -7.98 -14.28
N THR A 254 -0.34 -7.53 -13.99
CA THR A 254 -0.71 -6.11 -13.85
C THR A 254 -0.96 -5.76 -12.38
N VAL A 255 -0.03 -6.12 -11.49
CA VAL A 255 -0.18 -5.77 -10.07
C VAL A 255 -0.11 -4.26 -9.85
N CYS A 256 0.68 -3.58 -10.68
CA CYS A 256 0.78 -2.13 -10.67
C CYS A 256 0.83 -1.60 -12.09
N VAL A 257 -0.02 -0.64 -12.38
CA VAL A 257 -0.07 0.10 -13.65
C VAL A 257 0.25 1.55 -13.36
N THR A 258 1.14 2.14 -14.15
CA THR A 258 1.46 3.57 -14.07
C THR A 258 1.01 4.26 -15.34
N VAL A 259 0.19 5.31 -15.21
CA VAL A 259 -0.22 6.17 -16.31
C VAL A 259 0.65 7.42 -16.29
N LEU A 260 1.45 7.60 -17.34
CA LEU A 260 2.39 8.71 -17.49
C LEU A 260 1.72 9.97 -18.04
N GLY A 261 2.36 11.13 -17.90
CA GLY A 261 1.84 12.43 -18.34
C GLY A 261 1.40 12.50 -19.78
N ASN A 262 2.01 11.74 -20.67
CA ASN A 262 1.64 11.63 -22.11
C ASN A 262 0.52 10.61 -22.37
N GLY A 263 -0.07 9.99 -21.34
CA GLY A 263 -1.08 8.94 -21.44
C GLY A 263 -0.50 7.55 -21.78
N GLU A 264 0.80 7.38 -21.84
CA GLU A 264 1.40 6.05 -21.98
C GLU A 264 1.26 5.25 -20.69
N ILE A 265 1.13 3.94 -20.86
CA ILE A 265 1.04 2.99 -19.74
C ILE A 265 2.38 2.34 -19.52
N SER A 266 2.75 2.33 -18.26
CA SER A 266 3.88 1.59 -17.74
C SER A 266 3.42 0.66 -16.61
N ARG A 267 4.27 -0.29 -16.17
CA ARG A 267 3.87 -1.19 -15.09
C ARG A 267 4.11 -0.58 -13.72
N CYS A 268 5.31 -0.61 -13.25
CA CYS A 268 5.64 0.06 -12.01
C CYS A 268 6.81 1.01 -12.22
N ASP A 269 6.90 1.98 -11.37
CA ASP A 269 7.89 3.03 -11.41
C ASP A 269 9.34 2.52 -11.39
N ARG A 270 9.68 1.60 -10.47
CA ARG A 270 11.02 1.01 -10.39
C ARG A 270 11.42 0.31 -11.70
N CYS A 271 10.51 -0.51 -12.24
CA CYS A 271 10.76 -1.18 -13.49
C CYS A 271 10.89 -0.21 -14.67
N LEU A 272 10.17 0.91 -14.70
CA LEU A 272 10.29 1.94 -15.73
C LEU A 272 11.71 2.48 -15.80
N GLN A 273 12.29 2.82 -14.68
CA GLN A 273 13.64 3.40 -14.60
C GLN A 273 14.72 2.42 -15.07
N ASP A 274 14.55 1.13 -14.83
CA ASP A 274 15.47 0.08 -15.27
C ASP A 274 15.19 -0.43 -16.69
N GLY A 275 14.19 0.12 -17.37
CA GLY A 275 13.79 -0.31 -18.72
C GLY A 275 13.22 -1.73 -18.79
N VAL A 276 12.83 -2.29 -17.66
CA VAL A 276 12.32 -3.67 -17.57
C VAL A 276 11.04 -3.88 -18.37
N TYR A 277 10.21 -2.84 -18.49
CA TYR A 277 8.97 -2.92 -19.27
C TYR A 277 9.14 -3.04 -20.77
N LEU A 278 10.17 -2.42 -21.32
CA LEU A 278 10.46 -2.50 -22.77
C LEU A 278 10.62 -3.94 -23.20
N ARG A 279 11.05 -4.79 -22.28
CA ARG A 279 11.22 -6.23 -22.49
C ARG A 279 9.95 -7.05 -22.27
N SER A 280 8.98 -6.53 -21.52
CA SER A 280 7.71 -7.22 -21.29
C SER A 280 6.73 -7.18 -22.47
N LYS A 281 7.00 -6.33 -23.46
CA LYS A 281 6.26 -6.30 -24.73
C LYS A 281 6.58 -7.51 -25.62
N GLU A 282 7.72 -8.15 -25.39
CA GLU A 282 8.06 -9.40 -26.06
C GLU A 282 7.21 -10.53 -25.45
N LYS A 283 6.44 -11.22 -26.28
CA LYS A 283 5.72 -12.44 -25.87
C LYS A 283 6.76 -13.50 -25.48
N LYS A 284 6.96 -13.69 -24.20
CA LYS A 284 7.83 -14.77 -23.69
C LYS A 284 6.99 -15.96 -23.27
N SER A 285 7.48 -17.12 -23.64
CA SER A 285 6.86 -18.42 -23.38
C SER A 285 6.97 -18.88 -21.91
N THR A 286 7.85 -18.26 -21.12
CA THR A 286 8.13 -18.68 -19.73
C THR A 286 8.02 -17.49 -18.80
N SER A 287 7.22 -17.63 -17.75
CA SER A 287 7.11 -16.60 -16.72
C SER A 287 8.39 -16.52 -15.88
N ARG A 288 8.65 -15.36 -15.26
CA ARG A 288 9.76 -15.22 -14.31
C ARG A 288 9.60 -16.21 -13.15
N SER A 289 8.38 -16.35 -12.65
CA SER A 289 8.05 -17.26 -11.56
C SER A 289 8.40 -18.68 -11.92
N ASP A 290 7.95 -19.20 -13.08
CA ASP A 290 8.24 -20.58 -13.52
C ASP A 290 9.72 -20.83 -13.71
N MET A 291 10.46 -19.81 -14.13
CA MET A 291 11.92 -19.91 -14.29
C MET A 291 12.61 -19.99 -12.93
N LEU A 292 12.25 -19.11 -11.99
CA LEU A 292 12.85 -19.08 -10.65
C LEU A 292 12.56 -20.35 -9.86
N GLU A 293 11.34 -20.89 -9.97
CA GLU A 293 10.95 -22.15 -9.32
C GLU A 293 11.84 -23.32 -9.76
N LYS A 294 12.23 -23.33 -11.03
CA LYS A 294 13.10 -24.36 -11.60
C LYS A 294 14.59 -24.13 -11.38
N THR A 295 14.98 -22.96 -10.90
CA THR A 295 16.38 -22.54 -10.79
C THR A 295 16.71 -22.04 -9.37
N GLU A 296 16.84 -20.73 -9.19
CA GLU A 296 17.34 -20.09 -7.95
C GLU A 296 16.43 -20.27 -6.74
N CYS A 297 15.14 -20.52 -6.95
CA CYS A 297 14.16 -20.72 -5.89
C CYS A 297 13.68 -22.20 -5.80
N SER A 298 14.35 -23.12 -6.49
CA SER A 298 13.98 -24.54 -6.45
C SER A 298 14.05 -25.08 -5.03
N GLY A 299 12.96 -25.73 -4.58
CA GLY A 299 12.84 -26.27 -3.22
C GLY A 299 12.70 -25.24 -2.11
N CYS A 300 12.54 -23.95 -2.44
CA CYS A 300 12.36 -22.94 -1.42
C CYS A 300 10.97 -23.02 -0.79
N LYS A 301 10.92 -23.21 0.54
CA LYS A 301 9.70 -23.33 1.34
C LYS A 301 8.72 -22.14 1.15
N TYR A 302 9.25 -20.94 0.98
CA TYR A 302 8.44 -19.72 0.89
C TYR A 302 8.23 -19.20 -0.53
N PHE A 303 8.59 -20.01 -1.56
CA PHE A 303 8.50 -19.53 -2.93
C PHE A 303 7.08 -19.15 -3.35
N ASN A 304 6.07 -19.91 -2.97
CA ASN A 304 4.67 -19.65 -3.31
C ASN A 304 4.09 -18.34 -2.70
N VAL A 305 4.73 -17.82 -1.64
CA VAL A 305 4.35 -16.55 -1.00
C VAL A 305 5.30 -15.40 -1.34
N CYS A 306 6.56 -15.69 -1.70
CA CYS A 306 7.59 -14.72 -2.03
C CYS A 306 7.70 -14.45 -3.54
N GLY A 307 7.58 -15.49 -4.38
CA GLY A 307 7.73 -15.41 -5.83
C GLY A 307 9.08 -14.89 -6.34
N GLY A 308 10.13 -15.01 -5.50
CA GLY A 308 11.48 -14.52 -5.82
C GLY A 308 11.68 -13.02 -5.57
N GLY A 309 10.72 -12.31 -4.98
CA GLY A 309 10.82 -10.89 -4.61
C GLY A 309 10.68 -9.94 -5.80
N CYS A 310 11.04 -8.66 -5.58
CA CYS A 310 10.90 -7.62 -6.59
C CYS A 310 11.85 -7.83 -7.79
N PRO A 311 11.36 -7.81 -9.03
CA PRO A 311 12.21 -7.92 -10.23
C PRO A 311 13.27 -6.80 -10.33
N SER A 312 12.95 -5.58 -9.90
CA SER A 312 13.91 -4.47 -9.93
C SER A 312 15.07 -4.66 -8.95
N GLU A 313 14.93 -5.58 -8.01
CA GLU A 313 15.96 -5.93 -7.04
C GLU A 313 16.69 -7.23 -7.41
N GLY A 314 16.61 -7.66 -8.65
CA GLY A 314 17.26 -8.88 -9.12
C GLY A 314 18.78 -8.83 -8.93
N ILE A 315 19.35 -9.96 -8.49
CA ILE A 315 20.80 -10.09 -8.27
C ILE A 315 21.56 -9.67 -9.51
N GLY A 316 22.55 -8.79 -9.36
CA GLY A 316 23.36 -8.27 -10.46
C GLY A 316 22.61 -7.31 -11.40
N GLY A 317 21.46 -6.77 -10.97
CA GLY A 317 20.60 -5.93 -11.81
C GLY A 317 19.83 -6.71 -12.88
N ASP A 318 19.82 -8.03 -12.79
CA ASP A 318 19.07 -8.89 -13.71
C ASP A 318 17.66 -9.15 -13.15
N PHE A 319 16.67 -8.49 -13.74
CA PHE A 319 15.26 -8.60 -13.33
C PHE A 319 14.69 -10.04 -13.42
N ARG A 320 15.37 -10.96 -14.10
CA ARG A 320 14.98 -12.38 -14.18
C ARG A 320 15.37 -13.14 -12.94
N ARG A 321 16.36 -12.66 -12.18
CA ARG A 321 16.89 -13.30 -10.99
C ARG A 321 16.06 -12.98 -9.74
N LYS A 322 16.23 -13.77 -8.69
CA LYS A 322 15.63 -13.48 -7.39
C LYS A 322 16.18 -12.18 -6.81
N THR A 323 15.43 -11.56 -5.90
CA THR A 323 15.88 -10.37 -5.19
C THR A 323 17.19 -10.61 -4.44
N TYR A 324 18.08 -9.63 -4.43
CA TYR A 324 19.31 -9.70 -3.63
C TYR A 324 19.04 -9.65 -2.11
N TYR A 325 17.84 -9.28 -1.69
CA TYR A 325 17.38 -9.37 -0.31
C TYR A 325 16.72 -10.71 0.05
N CYS A 326 16.95 -11.75 -0.76
CA CYS A 326 16.30 -13.06 -0.59
C CYS A 326 16.42 -13.61 0.83
N GLU A 327 17.62 -13.55 1.43
CA GLU A 327 17.87 -14.07 2.79
C GLU A 327 17.13 -13.27 3.87
N ALA A 328 17.00 -11.94 3.67
CA ALA A 328 16.23 -11.10 4.58
C ALA A 328 14.74 -11.45 4.53
N VAL A 329 14.18 -11.56 3.33
CA VAL A 329 12.77 -11.93 3.13
C VAL A 329 12.48 -13.32 3.68
N TYR A 330 13.37 -14.30 3.42
CA TYR A 330 13.26 -15.65 3.93
C TYR A 330 13.21 -15.67 5.47
N GLY A 331 14.16 -14.98 6.12
CA GLY A 331 14.24 -14.93 7.58
C GLY A 331 13.02 -14.26 8.24
N VAL A 332 12.42 -13.27 7.58
CA VAL A 332 11.17 -12.67 8.07
C VAL A 332 10.00 -13.62 7.95
N PHE A 333 9.85 -14.35 6.83
CA PHE A 333 8.81 -15.38 6.71
C PHE A 333 8.99 -16.49 7.75
N GLU A 334 10.21 -16.93 7.99
CA GLU A 334 10.51 -17.93 9.03
C GLU A 334 10.12 -17.45 10.44
N TYR A 335 10.46 -16.21 10.76
CA TYR A 335 10.04 -15.58 12.01
C TYR A 335 8.50 -15.52 12.13
N LEU A 336 7.82 -15.02 11.12
CA LEU A 336 6.35 -14.85 11.14
C LEU A 336 5.62 -16.19 11.17
N GLU A 337 6.09 -17.19 10.43
CA GLU A 337 5.55 -18.56 10.51
C GLU A 337 5.63 -19.09 11.95
N LYS A 338 6.81 -18.95 12.59
CA LYS A 338 6.99 -19.37 13.98
C LYS A 338 6.02 -18.66 14.93
N GLN A 339 5.83 -17.35 14.77
CA GLN A 339 4.87 -16.59 15.58
C GLN A 339 3.43 -17.08 15.36
N LEU A 340 3.01 -17.24 14.11
CA LEU A 340 1.66 -17.69 13.78
C LEU A 340 1.37 -19.08 14.34
N ARG A 341 2.29 -20.03 14.20
CA ARG A 341 2.15 -21.39 14.76
C ARG A 341 2.21 -21.40 16.30
N GLY A 342 2.94 -20.48 16.91
CA GLY A 342 2.97 -20.30 18.36
C GLY A 342 1.62 -19.83 18.92
N ILE A 343 0.94 -18.93 18.21
CA ILE A 343 -0.38 -18.40 18.60
C ILE A 343 -1.50 -19.39 18.26
N LEU A 344 -1.39 -20.07 17.12
CA LEU A 344 -2.39 -20.97 16.57
C LEU A 344 -1.71 -22.30 16.14
N PRO A 345 -1.48 -23.25 17.05
CA PRO A 345 -0.67 -24.46 16.78
C PRO A 345 -1.18 -25.31 15.61
N ASN A 346 -2.47 -25.30 15.33
CA ASN A 346 -3.09 -26.10 14.26
C ASN A 346 -3.40 -25.27 12.99
N ILE A 347 -2.78 -24.10 12.83
CA ILE A 347 -3.03 -23.26 11.67
C ILE A 347 -2.48 -23.90 10.40
N VAL A 348 -3.29 -23.93 9.35
CA VAL A 348 -2.84 -24.27 8.00
C VAL A 348 -2.38 -22.99 7.32
N LEU A 349 -1.16 -22.97 6.83
CA LEU A 349 -0.58 -21.87 6.09
C LEU A 349 -0.49 -22.22 4.60
N SER A 350 -0.44 -21.22 3.75
CA SER A 350 -0.31 -21.43 2.29
C SER A 350 1.00 -22.12 1.87
N ILE A 351 1.98 -22.16 2.76
CA ILE A 351 3.24 -22.90 2.58
C ILE A 351 3.10 -24.41 2.86
N ASP A 352 2.06 -24.83 3.57
CA ASP A 352 1.78 -26.24 3.84
C ASP A 352 1.02 -26.89 2.67
N ASP A 353 0.19 -26.10 1.99
CA ASP A 353 -0.54 -26.48 0.79
C ASP A 353 -0.52 -25.33 -0.25
N PRO A 354 0.19 -25.47 -1.37
CA PRO A 354 0.25 -24.45 -2.42
C PRO A 354 -1.11 -24.09 -3.03
N ASN A 355 -2.10 -24.97 -2.89
CA ASN A 355 -3.47 -24.72 -3.36
C ASN A 355 -4.34 -24.05 -2.31
N TYR A 356 -3.84 -23.91 -1.07
CA TYR A 356 -4.54 -23.24 0.00
C TYR A 356 -4.64 -21.73 -0.28
N LYS A 357 -5.81 -21.29 -0.70
CA LYS A 357 -6.14 -19.88 -0.98
C LYS A 357 -7.44 -19.52 -0.33
N LYS A 358 -7.49 -18.34 0.27
CA LYS A 358 -8.72 -17.74 0.77
C LYS A 358 -9.25 -16.76 -0.28
N ASN A 359 -10.51 -16.94 -0.66
CA ASN A 359 -11.17 -16.14 -1.70
C ASN A 359 -11.61 -14.75 -1.21
N GLU A 360 -11.56 -14.51 0.10
CA GLU A 360 -11.97 -13.25 0.71
C GLU A 360 -10.76 -12.43 1.17
N PRO A 361 -10.81 -11.09 1.08
CA PRO A 361 -9.77 -10.25 1.65
C PRO A 361 -9.74 -10.38 3.18
N PHE A 362 -8.54 -10.29 3.77
CA PHE A 362 -8.39 -10.33 5.22
C PHE A 362 -8.98 -9.08 5.86
N ASN A 363 -9.90 -9.27 6.78
CA ASN A 363 -10.50 -8.16 7.51
C ASN A 363 -9.81 -7.97 8.88
N TRP A 364 -8.78 -7.13 8.91
CA TRP A 364 -8.01 -6.80 10.10
C TRP A 364 -8.88 -6.29 11.25
N SER A 365 -9.85 -5.42 10.98
CA SER A 365 -10.73 -4.85 12.00
C SER A 365 -11.57 -5.93 12.70
N ARG A 366 -11.99 -6.94 11.97
CA ARG A 366 -12.82 -8.04 12.50
C ARG A 366 -12.01 -9.05 13.31
N ASN A 367 -10.75 -9.28 12.92
CA ASN A 367 -9.90 -10.30 13.52
C ASN A 367 -9.13 -9.80 14.73
N MET A 368 -8.72 -8.53 14.74
CA MET A 368 -8.08 -7.89 15.91
C MET A 368 -9.03 -7.75 17.11
N GLN A 369 -10.33 -7.54 16.87
CA GLN A 369 -11.32 -7.48 17.97
C GLN A 369 -11.56 -8.84 18.65
N ARG A 370 -11.25 -9.96 17.97
CA ARG A 370 -11.39 -11.30 18.57
C ARG A 370 -10.23 -11.68 19.48
N GLY A 371 -9.03 -11.15 19.26
CA GLY A 371 -7.85 -11.42 20.07
C GLY A 371 -7.81 -10.69 21.42
N THR A 372 -8.56 -9.60 21.59
CA THR A 372 -8.60 -8.80 22.82
C THR A 372 -9.74 -9.16 23.78
N ARG A 373 -10.64 -10.05 23.38
CA ARG A 373 -11.64 -10.61 24.29
C ARG A 373 -11.14 -11.94 24.81
N GLY A 374 -10.59 -11.93 26.02
CA GLY A 374 -10.31 -13.12 26.78
C GLY A 374 -11.52 -14.07 26.73
N SER A 375 -11.24 -15.32 26.52
CA SER A 375 -12.17 -16.43 26.38
C SER A 375 -13.12 -16.51 27.56
N SER A 376 -14.31 -15.91 27.41
CA SER A 376 -15.51 -16.38 28.07
C SER A 376 -16.37 -17.03 26.98
N PRO A 377 -16.67 -18.30 27.05
CA PRO A 377 -17.62 -18.89 26.12
C PRO A 377 -18.98 -18.24 26.37
N ARG A 378 -19.53 -17.54 25.36
CA ARG A 378 -20.95 -17.20 25.39
C ARG A 378 -21.74 -18.49 25.33
N PRO A 379 -22.82 -18.61 26.14
CA PRO A 379 -23.76 -19.70 25.97
C PRO A 379 -24.25 -19.70 24.53
N GLN A 380 -24.24 -20.84 23.89
CA GLN A 380 -24.83 -21.06 22.59
C GLN A 380 -26.33 -20.74 22.71
N ASP A 381 -26.81 -19.77 21.95
CA ASP A 381 -28.25 -19.54 21.71
C ASP A 381 -28.79 -20.69 20.82
N SER A 382 -28.87 -21.89 21.39
CA SER A 382 -29.50 -23.06 20.80
C SER A 382 -30.87 -23.37 21.35
N ASP A 383 -31.45 -22.47 22.21
CA ASP A 383 -32.77 -22.73 22.85
C ASP A 383 -33.80 -21.64 22.57
N LYS A 384 -33.90 -21.13 21.36
CA LYS A 384 -35.01 -20.24 20.95
C LYS A 384 -35.78 -20.71 19.71
N HIS A 385 -35.69 -21.97 19.33
CA HIS A 385 -36.52 -22.53 18.25
C HIS A 385 -37.33 -23.75 18.63
N HIS A 386 -37.65 -23.94 19.95
CA HIS A 386 -38.54 -25.04 20.36
C HIS A 386 -39.51 -24.62 21.47
N LEU A 387 -40.26 -23.55 21.28
CA LEU A 387 -41.42 -23.20 22.13
C LEU A 387 -42.46 -22.41 21.32
N CYS A 388 -42.91 -22.98 20.20
CA CYS A 388 -44.07 -22.46 19.46
C CYS A 388 -44.87 -23.59 18.78
N GLU A 389 -44.92 -24.76 19.40
CA GLU A 389 -45.80 -25.85 18.94
C GLU A 389 -46.56 -26.53 20.09
N GLN A 390 -47.02 -25.82 21.11
CA GLN A 390 -48.04 -26.33 22.03
C GLN A 390 -48.73 -25.17 22.76
N SER A 391 -49.56 -24.44 22.06
CA SER A 391 -50.82 -23.85 22.58
C SER A 391 -51.52 -23.18 21.40
N GLY A 392 -52.44 -23.91 20.82
CA GLY A 392 -53.41 -23.33 19.92
C GLY A 392 -54.34 -22.40 20.70
N GLU A 393 -54.44 -21.19 20.21
CA GLU A 393 -55.68 -20.42 20.21
C GLU A 393 -55.41 -19.10 19.48
N CYS A 394 -55.87 -19.08 18.23
CA CYS A 394 -56.04 -17.86 17.46
C CYS A 394 -57.27 -17.13 17.96
N HIS A 395 -57.15 -15.87 18.31
CA HIS A 395 -58.28 -14.94 18.32
C HIS A 395 -58.00 -13.76 17.40
N ASP A 396 -58.63 -13.82 16.30
CA ASP A 396 -58.95 -12.81 15.32
C ASP A 396 -59.84 -11.70 15.87
N LYS A 397 -59.50 -10.45 15.64
CA LYS A 397 -60.38 -9.25 15.59
C LYS A 397 -59.50 -8.14 15.02
N GLY A 398 -59.68 -7.61 13.86
CA GLY A 398 -60.88 -7.24 13.09
C GLY A 398 -61.14 -5.74 13.24
N HIS A 399 -61.18 -5.08 12.10
CA HIS A 399 -61.72 -3.73 11.83
C HIS A 399 -60.76 -2.55 11.93
N ALA A 400 -60.67 -1.68 11.03
CA ALA A 400 -61.31 -1.30 9.74
C ALA A 400 -61.11 0.22 9.57
N ASN A 401 -60.92 0.60 8.33
CA ASN A 401 -61.33 1.88 7.71
C ASN A 401 -60.47 3.13 7.83
N SER A 402 -59.99 3.49 6.67
CA SER A 402 -59.76 4.86 6.14
C SER A 402 -61.04 5.73 6.19
N PRO A 403 -61.13 6.99 5.71
CA PRO A 403 -60.38 7.60 4.62
C PRO A 403 -60.16 9.15 4.69
N HIS A 404 -59.52 9.69 3.61
CA HIS A 404 -59.74 11.02 3.00
C HIS A 404 -59.11 12.29 3.59
N GLY A 405 -58.54 13.00 2.69
CA GLY A 405 -58.44 14.45 2.75
C GLY A 405 -57.32 15.07 1.85
N ASP A 406 -57.70 15.30 0.59
CA ASP A 406 -57.06 16.20 -0.35
C ASP A 406 -56.78 17.61 0.22
N HIS A 407 -55.76 18.28 -0.33
CA HIS A 407 -55.74 19.60 -0.94
C HIS A 407 -54.30 20.11 -0.98
N MET A 408 -53.72 20.17 -2.17
CA MET A 408 -53.70 21.31 -3.14
C MET A 408 -53.17 22.61 -2.59
N ASN A 409 -52.15 23.04 -3.25
CA ASN A 409 -51.91 24.33 -3.87
C ASN A 409 -50.85 25.31 -3.28
N HIS A 410 -49.96 25.57 -4.16
CA HIS A 410 -49.54 26.89 -4.71
C HIS A 410 -48.36 27.65 -4.05
N ILE A 411 -47.33 27.76 -4.83
CA ILE A 411 -46.83 28.96 -5.59
C ILE A 411 -45.75 29.81 -4.88
N ASN A 412 -44.65 29.95 -5.60
CA ASN A 412 -43.77 31.10 -5.79
C ASN A 412 -42.95 31.70 -4.63
N ARG A 413 -41.66 31.58 -4.70
CA ARG A 413 -40.70 32.54 -5.29
C ARG A 413 -39.30 31.97 -5.23
#